data_a195f027bacf9e7394e8d83ad27572a2
#
_entry.id   a195f027bacf9e7394e8d83ad27572a2
#
_cell.length_a   1.000
_cell.length_b   1.000
_cell.length_c   1.000
_cell.angle_alpha   90.00
_cell.angle_beta   90.00
_cell.angle_gamma   90.00
#
_symmetry.space_group_name_H-M   'P 1'
#
loop_
_entity.id
_entity.type
_entity.pdbx_description
1 polymer ?
#
loop_
_entity_poly.entity_id
_entity_poly.type
_entity_poly.pdbx_seq_one_letter_code
_entity_poly.pdbx_strand_id
1 'polypeptide(L)'
;MMIPYININFGFIAVIILIVLLLVLIISNIVIVQQSRAYVLERLGAFRTVWNVGLHIKIPFIERVAKKVSLKEQVADFAPQPVITKDNVTMQIDTVIYFQITDPKLYTYGVEHPMNAIENLTATTLRNIIGDMELDQSLTSRDVINSRMRAILDEATDPWGIKVNRVELKNIIPPREIQNAMEKQMKAERERRESILQAEGQKQSQILVAEGEKQSAILRADAEKQAAILRAEGEKAARIMAAEAEAEAIAKVQQALADSLKLLNESAPNDQVVKLKALEAMEKVADGKATKIIIPSELQGLAGLAASAKTVFDTEDPKAE
;
A
#
# COMPACT_ATOMS: atom_id res chain seq x y z
N MET A 1 81.60 54.70 -24.93
CA MET A 1 80.18 54.24 -25.00
C MET A 1 79.36 55.28 -24.29
N MET A 2 78.81 56.30 -25.08
CA MET A 2 78.03 57.40 -24.51
C MET A 2 76.61 56.89 -24.20
N ILE A 3 76.21 56.99 -22.97
CA ILE A 3 74.81 56.74 -22.50
C ILE A 3 74.03 58.03 -22.87
N PRO A 4 72.93 57.93 -23.64
CA PRO A 4 72.16 59.14 -24.00
C PRO A 4 71.43 59.57 -22.72
N TYR A 5 71.70 60.83 -22.29
CA TYR A 5 70.93 61.48 -21.24
C TYR A 5 69.53 61.74 -21.80
N ILE A 6 68.53 60.94 -21.36
CA ILE A 6 67.12 61.18 -21.63
C ILE A 6 66.77 62.43 -20.82
N ASN A 7 66.65 63.60 -21.52
CA ASN A 7 66.10 64.81 -20.93
C ASN A 7 64.61 64.64 -20.71
N ILE A 8 64.25 64.06 -19.54
CA ILE A 8 62.86 63.82 -19.18
C ILE A 8 62.28 65.17 -18.84
N ASN A 9 61.49 65.76 -19.78
CA ASN A 9 60.73 66.98 -19.56
C ASN A 9 59.79 66.77 -18.35
N PHE A 10 60.00 67.56 -17.29
CA PHE A 10 59.21 67.55 -16.10
C PHE A 10 57.72 67.70 -16.40
N GLY A 11 57.35 68.44 -17.44
CA GLY A 11 56.00 68.59 -17.95
C GLY A 11 55.41 67.26 -18.48
N PHE A 12 56.23 66.45 -19.17
CA PHE A 12 55.78 65.16 -19.71
C PHE A 12 55.49 64.13 -18.61
N ILE A 13 56.28 64.12 -17.52
CA ILE A 13 56.06 63.29 -16.33
C ILE A 13 54.74 63.72 -15.64
N ALA A 14 54.55 65.04 -15.48
CA ALA A 14 53.33 65.57 -14.83
C ALA A 14 52.05 65.18 -15.64
N VAL A 15 52.11 65.23 -17.01
CA VAL A 15 50.98 64.79 -17.83
C VAL A 15 50.71 63.31 -17.70
N ILE A 16 51.75 62.44 -17.67
CA ILE A 16 51.60 60.95 -17.40
C ILE A 16 50.95 60.71 -16.07
N ILE A 17 51.42 61.36 -15.00
CA ILE A 17 50.85 61.21 -13.66
C ILE A 17 49.39 61.66 -13.65
N LEU A 18 49.03 62.76 -14.34
CA LEU A 18 47.65 63.22 -14.40
C LEU A 18 46.76 62.23 -15.18
N ILE A 19 47.23 61.61 -16.27
CA ILE A 19 46.50 60.60 -17.04
C ILE A 19 46.30 59.34 -16.18
N VAL A 20 47.33 58.86 -15.47
CA VAL A 20 47.23 57.68 -14.58
C VAL A 20 46.25 57.97 -13.46
N LEU A 21 46.30 59.13 -12.84
CA LEU A 21 45.38 59.52 -11.77
C LEU A 21 43.93 59.58 -12.25
N LEU A 22 43.71 60.14 -13.46
CA LEU A 22 42.38 60.18 -14.10
C LEU A 22 41.87 58.77 -14.44
N LEU A 23 42.75 57.90 -14.94
CA LEU A 23 42.44 56.51 -15.24
C LEU A 23 42.09 55.73 -13.99
N VAL A 24 42.84 55.87 -12.90
CA VAL A 24 42.57 55.27 -11.58
C VAL A 24 41.22 55.77 -11.06
N LEU A 25 40.91 57.05 -11.21
CA LEU A 25 39.65 57.63 -10.78
C LEU A 25 38.46 57.08 -11.58
N ILE A 26 38.60 56.84 -12.87
CA ILE A 26 37.56 56.21 -13.70
C ILE A 26 37.36 54.76 -13.28
N ILE A 27 38.44 53.97 -13.17
CA ILE A 27 38.36 52.54 -12.80
C ILE A 27 37.74 52.36 -11.40
N SER A 28 38.13 53.20 -10.43
CA SER A 28 37.59 53.14 -9.06
C SER A 28 36.09 53.43 -8.97
N ASN A 29 35.51 54.04 -9.98
CA ASN A 29 34.09 54.37 -10.01
C ASN A 29 33.24 53.40 -10.86
N ILE A 30 33.83 52.34 -11.38
CA ILE A 30 33.12 51.26 -12.03
C ILE A 30 32.54 50.34 -10.96
N VAL A 31 31.22 50.16 -11.00
CA VAL A 31 30.47 49.28 -10.08
C VAL A 31 29.76 48.21 -10.87
N ILE A 32 30.04 46.97 -10.53
CA ILE A 32 29.36 45.81 -11.12
C ILE A 32 28.25 45.37 -10.17
N VAL A 33 27.01 45.41 -10.64
CA VAL A 33 25.84 44.94 -9.93
C VAL A 33 25.62 43.45 -10.24
N GLN A 34 25.70 42.60 -9.23
CA GLN A 34 25.52 41.16 -9.34
C GLN A 34 24.06 40.82 -9.64
N GLN A 35 23.82 39.64 -10.18
CA GLN A 35 22.47 39.12 -10.42
C GLN A 35 21.66 39.01 -9.10
N SER A 36 20.38 39.33 -9.18
CA SER A 36 19.46 39.39 -8.03
C SER A 36 19.84 40.41 -6.95
N ARG A 37 20.55 41.45 -7.34
CA ARG A 37 20.80 42.65 -6.51
C ARG A 37 20.39 43.91 -7.25
N ALA A 38 19.99 44.93 -6.52
CA ALA A 38 19.76 46.26 -7.01
C ALA A 38 20.45 47.26 -6.08
N TYR A 39 21.04 48.31 -6.68
CA TYR A 39 21.70 49.37 -5.92
C TYR A 39 20.94 50.67 -6.10
N VAL A 40 20.56 51.29 -4.99
CA VAL A 40 19.87 52.57 -4.96
C VAL A 40 20.92 53.67 -5.00
N LEU A 41 20.85 54.54 -5.99
CA LEU A 41 21.80 55.62 -6.23
C LEU A 41 21.21 56.98 -5.83
N GLU A 42 21.96 57.71 -5.02
CA GLU A 42 21.71 59.10 -4.64
C GLU A 42 22.68 60.04 -5.35
N ARG A 43 22.16 61.19 -5.73
CA ARG A 43 22.96 62.32 -6.21
C ARG A 43 22.70 63.50 -5.31
N LEU A 44 23.76 63.97 -4.61
CA LEU A 44 23.68 65.10 -3.68
C LEU A 44 22.53 64.96 -2.65
N GLY A 45 22.29 63.73 -2.17
CA GLY A 45 21.24 63.44 -1.22
C GLY A 45 19.85 63.16 -1.80
N ALA A 46 19.62 63.38 -3.09
CA ALA A 46 18.35 63.07 -3.73
C ALA A 46 18.41 61.73 -4.46
N PHE A 47 17.31 60.97 -4.44
CA PHE A 47 17.18 59.75 -5.23
C PHE A 47 17.36 60.05 -6.72
N ARG A 48 18.22 59.31 -7.39
CA ARG A 48 18.43 59.41 -8.84
C ARG A 48 17.82 58.22 -9.61
N THR A 49 18.29 57.02 -9.32
CA THR A 49 17.86 55.81 -10.05
C THR A 49 18.22 54.56 -9.26
N VAL A 50 17.64 53.43 -9.67
CA VAL A 50 18.02 52.09 -9.21
C VAL A 50 18.86 51.43 -10.29
N TRP A 51 20.03 50.95 -9.94
CA TRP A 51 20.88 50.17 -10.81
C TRP A 51 20.50 48.68 -10.74
N ASN A 52 20.11 48.16 -11.86
CA ASN A 52 19.88 46.72 -12.05
C ASN A 52 21.20 46.02 -12.39
N VAL A 53 21.12 44.70 -12.65
CA VAL A 53 22.27 43.87 -13.02
C VAL A 53 23.05 44.47 -14.20
N GLY A 54 24.37 44.50 -14.07
CA GLY A 54 25.27 44.95 -15.10
C GLY A 54 26.38 45.86 -14.59
N LEU A 55 27.09 46.48 -15.55
CA LEU A 55 28.18 47.40 -15.31
C LEU A 55 27.64 48.83 -15.29
N HIS A 56 27.93 49.56 -14.22
CA HIS A 56 27.51 50.94 -14.02
C HIS A 56 28.71 51.79 -13.62
N ILE A 57 28.66 53.07 -13.96
CA ILE A 57 29.71 54.03 -13.61
C ILE A 57 29.05 55.11 -12.75
N LYS A 58 29.57 55.34 -11.56
CA LYS A 58 29.15 56.45 -10.69
C LYS A 58 29.99 57.68 -10.90
N ILE A 59 29.39 58.85 -10.78
CA ILE A 59 30.13 60.13 -10.80
C ILE A 59 30.79 60.31 -9.41
N PRO A 60 32.13 60.36 -9.34
CA PRO A 60 32.81 60.56 -8.08
C PRO A 60 32.38 61.87 -7.43
N PHE A 61 32.35 61.90 -6.07
CA PHE A 61 31.96 63.02 -5.20
C PHE A 61 30.48 63.44 -5.28
N ILE A 62 29.79 63.24 -6.39
CA ILE A 62 28.40 63.68 -6.60
C ILE A 62 27.42 62.54 -6.34
N GLU A 63 27.78 61.30 -6.69
CA GLU A 63 26.92 60.13 -6.61
C GLU A 63 27.38 59.14 -5.52
N ARG A 64 26.42 58.65 -4.78
CA ARG A 64 26.63 57.66 -3.72
C ARG A 64 25.65 56.52 -3.86
N VAL A 65 26.12 55.25 -3.59
CA VAL A 65 25.22 54.11 -3.44
C VAL A 65 24.66 54.20 -2.02
N ALA A 66 23.36 54.51 -1.89
CA ALA A 66 22.66 54.65 -0.62
C ALA A 66 22.45 53.27 0.05
N LYS A 67 21.96 52.33 -0.73
CA LYS A 67 21.69 50.97 -0.20
C LYS A 67 21.90 49.93 -1.30
N LYS A 68 22.46 48.79 -0.89
CA LYS A 68 22.58 47.57 -1.72
C LYS A 68 21.49 46.60 -1.27
N VAL A 69 20.55 46.32 -2.15
CA VAL A 69 19.35 45.52 -1.85
C VAL A 69 19.44 44.18 -2.55
N SER A 70 19.14 43.09 -1.80
CA SER A 70 18.99 41.76 -2.37
C SER A 70 17.54 41.58 -2.82
N LEU A 71 17.33 41.17 -4.08
CA LEU A 71 16.01 40.89 -4.64
C LEU A 71 15.64 39.38 -4.46
N LYS A 72 16.52 38.61 -3.83
CA LYS A 72 16.21 37.21 -3.49
C LYS A 72 15.23 37.16 -2.35
N GLU A 73 14.47 36.08 -2.29
CA GLU A 73 13.67 35.78 -1.12
C GLU A 73 14.55 35.69 0.13
N GLN A 74 14.11 36.33 1.19
CA GLN A 74 14.78 36.40 2.48
C GLN A 74 13.85 35.85 3.54
N VAL A 75 14.45 35.36 4.62
CA VAL A 75 13.74 34.79 5.76
C VAL A 75 14.03 35.65 6.98
N ALA A 76 12.97 36.08 7.65
CA ALA A 76 13.05 36.72 8.96
C ALA A 76 12.45 35.78 10.02
N ASP A 77 13.26 35.41 10.99
CA ASP A 77 12.84 34.62 12.16
C ASP A 77 12.70 35.57 13.34
N PHE A 78 11.50 35.73 13.85
CA PHE A 78 11.20 36.61 14.94
C PHE A 78 11.10 35.85 16.27
N ALA A 79 11.59 36.48 17.32
CA ALA A 79 11.54 35.91 18.66
C ALA A 79 10.09 35.63 19.11
N PRO A 80 9.91 34.70 20.08
CA PRO A 80 8.59 34.37 20.63
C PRO A 80 7.85 35.58 21.15
N GLN A 81 6.65 35.82 20.68
CA GLN A 81 5.79 36.93 21.05
C GLN A 81 4.71 36.44 22.03
N PRO A 82 4.51 37.13 23.20
CA PRO A 82 3.43 36.79 24.09
C PRO A 82 2.09 37.26 23.49
N VAL A 83 1.14 36.34 23.41
CA VAL A 83 -0.23 36.59 22.92
C VAL A 83 -1.23 36.01 23.92
N ILE A 84 -2.45 36.55 23.92
CA ILE A 84 -3.54 36.10 24.76
C ILE A 84 -4.68 35.70 23.88
N THR A 85 -5.20 34.48 24.08
CA THR A 85 -6.34 33.95 23.35
C THR A 85 -7.66 34.50 23.91
N LYS A 86 -8.76 34.24 23.17
CA LYS A 86 -10.12 34.64 23.56
C LYS A 86 -10.54 34.03 24.90
N ASP A 87 -10.10 32.83 25.21
CA ASP A 87 -10.31 32.12 26.49
C ASP A 87 -9.30 32.49 27.57
N ASN A 88 -8.60 33.62 27.39
CA ASN A 88 -7.68 34.24 28.35
C ASN A 88 -6.44 33.41 28.71
N VAL A 89 -5.97 32.57 27.79
CA VAL A 89 -4.71 31.84 27.96
C VAL A 89 -3.57 32.61 27.32
N THR A 90 -2.51 32.90 28.11
CA THR A 90 -1.30 33.52 27.58
C THR A 90 -0.37 32.46 27.00
N MET A 91 0.02 32.61 25.73
CA MET A 91 0.96 31.69 25.06
C MET A 91 2.08 32.48 24.38
N GLN A 92 3.16 31.77 24.03
CA GLN A 92 4.26 32.32 23.23
C GLN A 92 4.26 31.71 21.87
N ILE A 93 4.35 32.53 20.82
CA ILE A 93 4.31 32.10 19.44
C ILE A 93 5.50 32.68 18.67
N ASP A 94 6.29 31.81 18.05
CA ASP A 94 7.36 32.17 17.14
C ASP A 94 6.82 32.27 15.72
N THR A 95 7.28 33.28 14.97
CA THR A 95 6.83 33.51 13.60
C THR A 95 8.01 33.62 12.66
N VAL A 96 7.93 32.95 11.52
CA VAL A 96 8.88 33.06 10.43
C VAL A 96 8.19 33.65 9.19
N ILE A 97 8.82 34.68 8.61
CA ILE A 97 8.30 35.36 7.43
C ILE A 97 9.26 35.20 6.26
N TYR A 98 8.72 34.76 5.14
CA TYR A 98 9.40 34.69 3.86
C TYR A 98 8.95 35.88 3.02
N PHE A 99 9.89 36.75 2.66
CA PHE A 99 9.62 37.96 1.93
C PHE A 99 10.67 38.22 0.87
N GLN A 100 10.31 39.01 -0.12
CA GLN A 100 11.25 39.50 -1.11
C GLN A 100 11.05 41.01 -1.33
N ILE A 101 12.12 41.70 -1.70
CA ILE A 101 12.07 43.12 -1.99
C ILE A 101 11.72 43.27 -3.49
N THR A 102 10.58 43.89 -3.76
CA THR A 102 10.07 44.16 -5.13
C THR A 102 10.49 45.49 -5.63
N ASP A 103 10.46 46.52 -4.79
CA ASP A 103 10.91 47.88 -5.14
C ASP A 103 12.04 48.34 -4.21
N PRO A 104 13.30 48.37 -4.69
CA PRO A 104 14.44 48.85 -3.91
C PRO A 104 14.36 50.31 -3.49
N LYS A 105 13.66 51.16 -4.24
CA LYS A 105 13.47 52.57 -3.89
C LYS A 105 12.55 52.71 -2.68
N LEU A 106 11.38 52.06 -2.72
CA LEU A 106 10.42 52.06 -1.61
C LEU A 106 11.03 51.42 -0.37
N TYR A 107 11.77 50.34 -0.54
CA TYR A 107 12.48 49.67 0.58
C TYR A 107 13.52 50.56 1.26
N THR A 108 14.13 51.49 0.51
CA THR A 108 15.18 52.36 1.05
C THR A 108 14.63 53.62 1.69
N TYR A 109 13.54 54.19 1.16
CA TYR A 109 13.00 55.48 1.58
C TYR A 109 11.59 55.43 2.16
N GLY A 110 10.87 54.31 2.00
CA GLY A 110 9.48 54.17 2.48
C GLY A 110 9.38 53.98 4.00
N VAL A 111 10.37 53.33 4.62
CA VAL A 111 10.43 53.12 6.04
C VAL A 111 11.87 53.13 6.53
N GLU A 112 12.13 53.69 7.72
CA GLU A 112 13.51 53.86 8.25
C GLU A 112 14.14 52.50 8.59
N HIS A 113 13.42 51.66 9.34
CA HIS A 113 13.86 50.32 9.75
C HIS A 113 12.86 49.21 9.32
N PRO A 114 12.93 48.74 8.06
CA PRO A 114 11.95 47.81 7.50
C PRO A 114 11.77 46.58 8.33
N MET A 115 12.84 45.98 8.83
CA MET A 115 12.77 44.72 9.60
C MET A 115 12.07 44.91 10.95
N ASN A 116 12.38 45.97 11.68
CA ASN A 116 11.71 46.29 12.97
C ASN A 116 10.23 46.63 12.74
N ALA A 117 9.91 47.30 11.60
CA ALA A 117 8.54 47.60 11.24
C ALA A 117 7.72 46.33 10.95
N ILE A 118 8.28 45.37 10.18
CA ILE A 118 7.67 44.07 9.92
C ILE A 118 7.51 43.29 11.23
N GLU A 119 8.50 43.26 12.11
CA GLU A 119 8.46 42.59 13.40
C GLU A 119 7.29 43.09 14.26
N ASN A 120 7.19 44.41 14.46
CA ASN A 120 6.12 45.03 15.25
C ASN A 120 4.73 44.80 14.61
N LEU A 121 4.66 44.92 13.28
CA LEU A 121 3.42 44.66 12.54
C LEU A 121 3.01 43.18 12.69
N THR A 122 3.94 42.26 12.60
CA THR A 122 3.73 40.83 12.81
C THR A 122 3.21 40.56 14.21
N ALA A 123 3.86 41.12 15.24
CA ALA A 123 3.47 40.95 16.64
C ALA A 123 2.05 41.47 16.90
N THR A 124 1.70 42.64 16.36
CA THR A 124 0.36 43.24 16.54
C THR A 124 -0.70 42.48 15.78
N THR A 125 -0.44 42.07 14.54
CA THR A 125 -1.35 41.27 13.72
C THR A 125 -1.58 39.90 14.32
N LEU A 126 -0.52 39.23 14.77
CA LEU A 126 -0.62 37.94 15.47
C LEU A 126 -1.49 38.04 16.72
N ARG A 127 -1.26 39.10 17.53
CA ARG A 127 -2.07 39.32 18.74
C ARG A 127 -3.54 39.51 18.44
N ASN A 128 -3.87 40.24 17.39
CA ASN A 128 -5.26 40.47 16.98
C ASN A 128 -5.92 39.15 16.51
N ILE A 129 -5.24 38.39 15.63
CA ILE A 129 -5.79 37.14 15.09
C ILE A 129 -5.97 36.10 16.20
N ILE A 130 -4.99 35.94 17.07
CA ILE A 130 -5.06 34.97 18.19
C ILE A 130 -6.05 35.41 19.26
N GLY A 131 -6.18 36.71 19.50
CA GLY A 131 -7.17 37.27 20.46
C GLY A 131 -8.63 36.99 20.10
N ASP A 132 -8.91 36.74 18.82
CA ASP A 132 -10.24 36.35 18.33
C ASP A 132 -10.48 34.82 18.37
N MET A 133 -9.45 34.01 18.65
CA MET A 133 -9.49 32.55 18.60
C MET A 133 -9.35 31.92 20.00
N GLU A 134 -10.00 30.77 20.19
CA GLU A 134 -9.80 29.94 21.37
C GLU A 134 -8.47 29.17 21.24
N LEU A 135 -7.93 28.69 22.37
CA LEU A 135 -6.67 27.96 22.42
C LEU A 135 -6.64 26.76 21.45
N ASP A 136 -7.67 25.91 21.50
CA ASP A 136 -7.76 24.73 20.67
C ASP A 136 -7.81 25.07 19.16
N GLN A 137 -8.52 26.16 18.82
CA GLN A 137 -8.56 26.66 17.44
C GLN A 137 -7.20 27.18 16.99
N SER A 138 -6.48 27.90 17.85
CA SER A 138 -5.15 28.43 17.52
C SER A 138 -4.11 27.33 17.30
N LEU A 139 -4.23 26.18 17.98
CA LEU A 139 -3.34 25.02 17.81
C LEU A 139 -3.66 24.22 16.54
N THR A 140 -4.93 24.13 16.18
CA THR A 140 -5.39 23.28 15.06
C THR A 140 -5.50 24.01 13.72
N SER A 141 -5.73 25.33 13.72
CA SER A 141 -6.01 26.13 12.52
C SER A 141 -4.83 26.98 12.06
N ARG A 142 -3.61 26.45 12.14
CA ARG A 142 -2.37 27.17 11.77
C ARG A 142 -2.43 27.73 10.34
N ASP A 143 -2.97 26.97 9.40
CA ASP A 143 -3.06 27.38 7.99
C ASP A 143 -3.95 28.61 7.79
N VAL A 144 -5.03 28.71 8.59
CA VAL A 144 -5.93 29.87 8.56
C VAL A 144 -5.22 31.10 9.13
N ILE A 145 -4.49 30.94 10.24
CA ILE A 145 -3.71 32.03 10.84
C ILE A 145 -2.61 32.50 9.86
N ASN A 146 -1.83 31.57 9.32
CA ASN A 146 -0.77 31.87 8.35
C ASN A 146 -1.29 32.64 7.13
N SER A 147 -2.44 32.23 6.60
CA SER A 147 -3.07 32.86 5.44
C SER A 147 -3.59 34.26 5.75
N ARG A 148 -4.22 34.47 6.92
CA ARG A 148 -4.69 35.78 7.37
C ARG A 148 -3.52 36.73 7.65
N MET A 149 -2.52 36.23 8.35
CA MET A 149 -1.29 37.02 8.60
C MET A 149 -0.63 37.45 7.32
N ARG A 150 -0.43 36.53 6.37
CA ARG A 150 0.15 36.82 5.07
C ARG A 150 -0.61 37.93 4.35
N ALA A 151 -1.94 37.85 4.28
CA ALA A 151 -2.76 38.83 3.60
C ALA A 151 -2.61 40.23 4.22
N ILE A 152 -2.68 40.35 5.53
CA ILE A 152 -2.56 41.63 6.25
C ILE A 152 -1.14 42.19 6.14
N LEU A 153 -0.13 41.33 6.30
CA LEU A 153 1.27 41.75 6.22
C LEU A 153 1.66 42.19 4.79
N ASP A 154 1.23 41.45 3.76
CA ASP A 154 1.49 41.77 2.36
C ASP A 154 0.89 43.13 1.98
N GLU A 155 -0.36 43.39 2.35
CA GLU A 155 -1.03 44.68 2.14
C GLU A 155 -0.32 45.84 2.86
N ALA A 156 0.09 45.62 4.10
CA ALA A 156 0.73 46.64 4.91
C ALA A 156 2.20 46.91 4.49
N THR A 157 2.90 45.93 3.90
CA THR A 157 4.30 46.06 3.50
C THR A 157 4.49 46.49 2.05
N ASP A 158 3.44 46.46 1.22
CA ASP A 158 3.47 46.87 -0.18
C ASP A 158 3.96 48.33 -0.38
N PRO A 159 3.53 49.34 0.44
CA PRO A 159 4.07 50.71 0.35
C PRO A 159 5.57 50.79 0.67
N TRP A 160 6.16 49.80 1.29
CA TRP A 160 7.60 49.72 1.58
C TRP A 160 8.37 48.97 0.51
N GLY A 161 7.71 48.51 -0.56
CA GLY A 161 8.31 47.72 -1.62
C GLY A 161 8.75 46.32 -1.19
N ILE A 162 8.07 45.78 -0.20
CA ILE A 162 8.32 44.43 0.36
C ILE A 162 7.08 43.58 0.06
N LYS A 163 7.29 42.46 -0.55
CA LYS A 163 6.25 41.45 -0.78
C LYS A 163 6.41 40.27 0.19
N VAL A 164 5.36 39.98 0.94
CA VAL A 164 5.33 38.82 1.85
C VAL A 164 4.80 37.62 1.10
N ASN A 165 5.67 36.65 0.83
CA ASN A 165 5.32 35.44 0.09
C ASN A 165 4.60 34.43 0.99
N ARG A 166 5.14 34.24 2.21
CA ARG A 166 4.63 33.23 3.16
C ARG A 166 4.92 33.66 4.60
N VAL A 167 3.99 33.34 5.47
CA VAL A 167 4.13 33.47 6.92
C VAL A 167 3.86 32.12 7.55
N GLU A 168 4.69 31.73 8.51
CA GLU A 168 4.52 30.47 9.22
C GLU A 168 4.70 30.65 10.73
N LEU A 169 3.80 30.02 11.46
CA LEU A 169 3.94 29.84 12.90
C LEU A 169 4.85 28.65 13.17
N LYS A 170 6.00 28.92 13.79
CA LYS A 170 7.01 27.88 14.10
C LYS A 170 6.60 27.07 15.31
N ASN A 171 6.50 27.70 16.48
CA ASN A 171 6.11 27.09 17.72
C ASN A 171 4.94 27.85 18.33
N ILE A 172 4.01 27.11 18.91
CA ILE A 172 2.94 27.65 19.76
C ILE A 172 3.10 27.00 21.12
N ILE A 173 3.52 27.77 22.12
CA ILE A 173 3.89 27.26 23.44
C ILE A 173 2.90 27.82 24.47
N PRO A 174 1.89 27.03 24.87
CA PRO A 174 1.01 27.40 25.97
C PRO A 174 1.72 27.26 27.33
N PRO A 175 1.15 27.77 28.42
CA PRO A 175 1.68 27.61 29.78
C PRO A 175 1.80 26.11 30.14
N ARG A 176 2.82 25.78 30.94
CA ARG A 176 3.09 24.38 31.34
C ARG A 176 1.91 23.67 31.99
N GLU A 177 1.12 24.40 32.76
CA GLU A 177 -0.08 23.87 33.43
C GLU A 177 -1.12 23.38 32.40
N ILE A 178 -1.35 24.18 31.38
CA ILE A 178 -2.26 23.85 30.28
C ILE A 178 -1.70 22.69 29.44
N GLN A 179 -0.39 22.71 29.13
CA GLN A 179 0.26 21.58 28.43
C GLN A 179 0.05 20.27 29.18
N ASN A 180 0.32 20.23 30.48
CA ASN A 180 0.18 19.05 31.32
C ASN A 180 -1.29 18.58 31.39
N ALA A 181 -2.25 19.50 31.41
CA ALA A 181 -3.68 19.17 31.38
C ALA A 181 -4.09 18.56 30.04
N MET A 182 -3.67 19.17 28.95
CA MET A 182 -3.93 18.67 27.59
C MET A 182 -3.28 17.30 27.35
N GLU A 183 -2.04 17.09 27.81
CA GLU A 183 -1.38 15.78 27.70
C GLU A 183 -2.15 14.70 28.44
N LYS A 184 -2.62 14.97 29.67
CA LYS A 184 -3.44 14.02 30.43
C LYS A 184 -4.78 13.75 29.73
N GLN A 185 -5.45 14.78 29.23
CA GLN A 185 -6.69 14.64 28.49
C GLN A 185 -6.50 13.82 27.21
N MET A 186 -5.48 14.13 26.42
CA MET A 186 -5.16 13.42 25.20
C MET A 186 -4.78 11.96 25.46
N LYS A 187 -4.05 11.70 26.56
CA LYS A 187 -3.71 10.34 26.97
C LYS A 187 -4.98 9.53 27.30
N ALA A 188 -5.85 10.09 28.15
CA ALA A 188 -7.12 9.45 28.52
C ALA A 188 -8.03 9.19 27.30
N GLU A 189 -8.10 10.15 26.38
CA GLU A 189 -8.89 9.99 25.15
C GLU A 189 -8.31 8.90 24.21
N ARG A 190 -6.97 8.82 24.11
CA ARG A 190 -6.30 7.75 23.34
C ARG A 190 -6.54 6.38 23.97
N GLU A 191 -6.40 6.26 25.29
CA GLU A 191 -6.67 5.02 26.04
C GLU A 191 -8.13 4.58 25.87
N ARG A 192 -9.07 5.53 25.91
CA ARG A 192 -10.49 5.25 25.66
C ARG A 192 -10.73 4.74 24.24
N ARG A 193 -10.17 5.42 23.24
CA ARG A 193 -10.29 5.01 21.83
C ARG A 193 -9.63 3.64 21.57
N GLU A 194 -8.47 3.41 22.15
CA GLU A 194 -7.77 2.12 22.08
C GLU A 194 -8.65 0.99 22.63
N SER A 195 -9.23 1.18 23.83
CA SER A 195 -10.12 0.18 24.45
C SER A 195 -11.36 -0.11 23.59
N ILE A 196 -11.97 0.93 22.99
CA ILE A 196 -13.13 0.77 22.10
C ILE A 196 -12.72 -0.01 20.85
N LEU A 197 -11.65 0.40 20.16
CA LEU A 197 -11.16 -0.28 18.95
C LEU A 197 -10.77 -1.73 19.20
N GLN A 198 -10.16 -2.00 20.36
CA GLN A 198 -9.80 -3.36 20.76
C GLN A 198 -11.06 -4.22 20.99
N ALA A 199 -12.06 -3.68 21.68
CA ALA A 199 -13.32 -4.40 21.90
C ALA A 199 -14.08 -4.65 20.60
N GLU A 200 -14.14 -3.65 19.70
CA GLU A 200 -14.74 -3.80 18.37
C GLU A 200 -13.99 -4.83 17.53
N GLY A 201 -12.64 -4.79 17.55
CA GLY A 201 -11.80 -5.76 16.86
C GLY A 201 -12.01 -7.18 17.36
N GLN A 202 -12.11 -7.37 18.68
CA GLN A 202 -12.42 -8.68 19.28
C GLN A 202 -13.81 -9.18 18.87
N LYS A 203 -14.82 -8.32 18.95
CA LYS A 203 -16.18 -8.65 18.51
C LYS A 203 -16.22 -9.07 17.05
N GLN A 204 -15.58 -8.28 16.17
CA GLN A 204 -15.54 -8.57 14.73
C GLN A 204 -14.79 -9.89 14.45
N SER A 205 -13.68 -10.13 15.16
CA SER A 205 -12.93 -11.38 15.05
C SER A 205 -13.79 -12.59 15.45
N GLN A 206 -14.51 -12.52 16.58
CA GLN A 206 -15.41 -13.59 17.02
C GLN A 206 -16.54 -13.85 16.02
N ILE A 207 -17.14 -12.80 15.44
CA ILE A 207 -18.18 -12.95 14.42
C ILE A 207 -17.61 -13.65 13.18
N LEU A 208 -16.47 -13.23 12.68
CA LEU A 208 -15.83 -13.84 11.51
C LEU A 208 -15.43 -15.30 11.74
N VAL A 209 -14.92 -15.63 12.94
CA VAL A 209 -14.62 -17.01 13.31
C VAL A 209 -15.89 -17.87 13.33
N ALA A 210 -16.96 -17.38 13.98
CA ALA A 210 -18.23 -18.11 14.04
C ALA A 210 -18.88 -18.28 12.65
N GLU A 211 -18.81 -17.27 11.80
CA GLU A 211 -19.27 -17.37 10.40
C GLU A 211 -18.43 -18.38 9.60
N GLY A 212 -17.11 -18.38 9.80
CA GLY A 212 -16.21 -19.34 9.17
C GLY A 212 -16.47 -20.78 9.61
N GLU A 213 -16.70 -20.99 10.89
CA GLU A 213 -17.08 -22.31 11.43
C GLU A 213 -18.43 -22.79 10.89
N LYS A 214 -19.43 -21.91 10.88
CA LYS A 214 -20.76 -22.20 10.28
C LYS A 214 -20.61 -22.59 8.82
N GLN A 215 -19.88 -21.80 8.03
CA GLN A 215 -19.68 -22.07 6.61
C GLN A 215 -18.93 -23.40 6.38
N SER A 216 -17.91 -23.66 7.20
CA SER A 216 -17.15 -24.92 7.17
C SER A 216 -18.05 -26.11 7.49
N ALA A 217 -18.93 -25.99 8.49
CA ALA A 217 -19.87 -27.05 8.85
C ALA A 217 -20.89 -27.33 7.72
N ILE A 218 -21.42 -26.28 7.10
CA ILE A 218 -22.33 -26.42 5.95
C ILE A 218 -21.63 -27.14 4.78
N LEU A 219 -20.42 -26.68 4.42
CA LEU A 219 -19.65 -27.29 3.33
C LEU A 219 -19.31 -28.76 3.59
N ARG A 220 -18.99 -29.12 4.85
CA ARG A 220 -18.76 -30.53 5.22
C ARG A 220 -20.01 -31.37 5.10
N ALA A 221 -21.16 -30.88 5.59
CA ALA A 221 -22.43 -31.59 5.48
C ALA A 221 -22.86 -31.77 4.00
N ASP A 222 -22.67 -30.77 3.17
CA ASP A 222 -22.96 -30.88 1.74
C ASP A 222 -22.02 -31.87 1.03
N ALA A 223 -20.73 -31.87 1.40
CA ALA A 223 -19.76 -32.80 0.84
C ALA A 223 -20.09 -34.26 1.27
N GLU A 224 -20.46 -34.49 2.55
CA GLU A 224 -20.90 -35.80 3.00
C GLU A 224 -22.16 -36.29 2.31
N LYS A 225 -23.15 -35.39 2.11
CA LYS A 225 -24.38 -35.70 1.37
C LYS A 225 -24.06 -36.08 -0.08
N GLN A 226 -23.23 -35.29 -0.76
CA GLN A 226 -22.84 -35.60 -2.15
C GLN A 226 -22.04 -36.91 -2.25
N ALA A 227 -21.13 -37.16 -1.30
CA ALA A 227 -20.38 -38.40 -1.25
C ALA A 227 -21.29 -39.61 -1.03
N ALA A 228 -22.30 -39.49 -0.15
CA ALA A 228 -23.29 -40.55 0.09
C ALA A 228 -24.14 -40.80 -1.17
N ILE A 229 -24.59 -39.77 -1.86
CA ILE A 229 -25.35 -39.91 -3.12
C ILE A 229 -24.51 -40.63 -4.19
N LEU A 230 -23.26 -40.15 -4.41
CA LEU A 230 -22.36 -40.75 -5.39
C LEU A 230 -22.02 -42.22 -5.08
N ARG A 231 -21.85 -42.56 -3.76
CA ARG A 231 -21.66 -43.96 -3.38
C ARG A 231 -22.87 -44.79 -3.69
N ALA A 232 -24.08 -44.33 -3.33
CA ALA A 232 -25.33 -45.05 -3.62
C ALA A 232 -25.58 -45.21 -5.12
N GLU A 233 -25.30 -44.24 -5.91
CA GLU A 233 -25.37 -44.29 -7.40
C GLU A 233 -24.35 -45.28 -7.96
N GLY A 234 -23.11 -45.23 -7.44
CA GLY A 234 -22.05 -46.19 -7.79
C GLY A 234 -22.39 -47.60 -7.48
N GLU A 235 -22.93 -47.88 -6.26
CA GLU A 235 -23.40 -49.19 -5.85
C GLU A 235 -24.58 -49.68 -6.71
N LYS A 236 -25.53 -48.81 -7.00
CA LYS A 236 -26.65 -49.14 -7.90
C LYS A 236 -26.15 -49.49 -9.33
N ALA A 237 -25.26 -48.70 -9.87
CA ALA A 237 -24.68 -48.96 -11.19
C ALA A 237 -23.89 -50.28 -11.20
N ALA A 238 -23.07 -50.52 -10.14
CA ALA A 238 -22.33 -51.79 -10.02
C ALA A 238 -23.25 -53.01 -9.93
N ARG A 239 -24.35 -52.91 -9.16
CA ARG A 239 -25.33 -53.99 -9.06
C ARG A 239 -26.06 -54.26 -10.38
N ILE A 240 -26.41 -53.21 -11.12
CA ILE A 240 -27.04 -53.33 -12.42
C ILE A 240 -26.07 -54.03 -13.40
N MET A 241 -24.85 -53.56 -13.50
CA MET A 241 -23.82 -54.14 -14.37
C MET A 241 -23.52 -55.61 -14.02
N ALA A 242 -23.44 -55.91 -12.70
CA ALA A 242 -23.25 -57.30 -12.27
C ALA A 242 -24.43 -58.17 -12.69
N ALA A 243 -25.67 -57.71 -12.50
CA ALA A 243 -26.86 -58.46 -12.91
C ALA A 243 -26.97 -58.63 -14.39
N GLU A 244 -26.61 -57.59 -15.18
CA GLU A 244 -26.57 -57.70 -16.65
C GLU A 244 -25.51 -58.67 -17.14
N ALA A 245 -24.30 -58.61 -16.55
CA ALA A 245 -23.22 -59.54 -16.85
C ALA A 245 -23.60 -61.01 -16.51
N GLU A 246 -24.27 -61.23 -15.37
CA GLU A 246 -24.75 -62.54 -14.95
C GLU A 246 -25.86 -63.03 -15.90
N ALA A 247 -26.81 -62.17 -16.28
CA ALA A 247 -27.86 -62.52 -17.23
C ALA A 247 -27.28 -62.84 -18.63
N GLU A 248 -26.29 -62.10 -19.06
CA GLU A 248 -25.60 -62.37 -20.35
C GLU A 248 -24.79 -63.68 -20.29
N ALA A 249 -24.11 -63.92 -19.18
CA ALA A 249 -23.39 -65.19 -18.96
C ALA A 249 -24.34 -66.39 -18.96
N ILE A 250 -25.47 -66.29 -18.25
CA ILE A 250 -26.50 -67.33 -18.27
C ILE A 250 -27.07 -67.54 -19.66
N ALA A 251 -27.40 -66.45 -20.40
CA ALA A 251 -27.89 -66.52 -21.75
C ALA A 251 -26.90 -67.22 -22.69
N LYS A 252 -25.61 -66.88 -22.61
CA LYS A 252 -24.55 -67.52 -23.40
C LYS A 252 -24.37 -68.98 -23.07
N VAL A 253 -24.46 -69.37 -21.78
CA VAL A 253 -24.40 -70.77 -21.37
C VAL A 253 -25.60 -71.54 -21.88
N GLN A 254 -26.81 -70.99 -21.76
CA GLN A 254 -28.03 -71.61 -22.28
C GLN A 254 -28.04 -71.76 -23.82
N GLN A 255 -27.50 -70.73 -24.51
CA GLN A 255 -27.36 -70.79 -25.94
C GLN A 255 -26.37 -71.90 -26.36
N ALA A 256 -25.21 -71.94 -25.72
CA ALA A 256 -24.24 -73.03 -26.00
C ALA A 256 -24.76 -74.38 -25.65
N LEU A 257 -25.61 -74.56 -24.64
CA LEU A 257 -26.27 -75.80 -24.30
C LEU A 257 -27.30 -76.18 -25.36
N ALA A 258 -28.08 -75.18 -25.81
CA ALA A 258 -29.08 -75.44 -26.89
C ALA A 258 -28.42 -75.84 -28.23
N ASP A 259 -27.30 -75.15 -28.57
CA ASP A 259 -26.52 -75.48 -29.77
C ASP A 259 -25.87 -76.87 -29.64
N SER A 260 -25.38 -77.22 -28.46
CA SER A 260 -24.84 -78.58 -28.15
C SER A 260 -25.93 -79.66 -28.29
N LEU A 261 -27.12 -79.39 -27.74
CA LEU A 261 -28.26 -80.29 -27.87
C LEU A 261 -28.75 -80.43 -29.30
N LYS A 262 -28.75 -79.37 -30.11
CA LYS A 262 -29.03 -79.39 -31.54
C LYS A 262 -28.04 -80.28 -32.32
N LEU A 263 -26.74 -80.07 -32.05
CA LEU A 263 -25.70 -80.91 -32.66
C LEU A 263 -25.79 -82.36 -32.28
N LEU A 264 -26.15 -82.65 -31.02
CA LEU A 264 -26.40 -84.03 -30.54
C LEU A 264 -27.61 -84.62 -31.23
N ASN A 265 -28.68 -83.88 -31.47
CA ASN A 265 -29.88 -84.36 -32.16
C ASN A 265 -29.64 -84.58 -33.68
N GLU A 266 -28.87 -83.68 -34.33
CA GLU A 266 -28.51 -83.77 -35.74
C GLU A 266 -27.55 -84.95 -36.03
N SER A 267 -26.67 -85.30 -35.08
CA SER A 267 -25.71 -86.38 -35.20
C SER A 267 -26.29 -87.79 -34.94
N ALA A 268 -27.58 -87.90 -34.65
CA ALA A 268 -28.32 -89.18 -34.42
C ALA A 268 -27.50 -90.16 -33.53
N PRO A 269 -27.24 -89.89 -32.25
CA PRO A 269 -26.27 -90.62 -31.41
C PRO A 269 -26.74 -92.04 -31.20
N ASN A 270 -25.82 -92.99 -31.37
CA ASN A 270 -26.03 -94.38 -31.15
C ASN A 270 -26.35 -94.67 -29.66
N ASP A 271 -27.13 -95.68 -29.34
CA ASP A 271 -27.60 -95.98 -28.03
C ASP A 271 -26.46 -96.07 -26.96
N GLN A 272 -25.24 -96.37 -27.36
CA GLN A 272 -24.01 -96.36 -26.54
C GLN A 272 -23.56 -94.97 -26.10
N VAL A 273 -23.71 -93.95 -26.99
CA VAL A 273 -23.32 -92.52 -26.71
C VAL A 273 -24.34 -91.92 -25.72
N VAL A 274 -25.63 -92.28 -25.83
CA VAL A 274 -26.68 -91.82 -24.90
C VAL A 274 -26.38 -92.34 -23.46
N LYS A 275 -25.98 -93.65 -23.36
CA LYS A 275 -25.57 -94.24 -22.08
C LYS A 275 -24.32 -93.62 -21.50
N LEU A 276 -23.33 -93.22 -22.30
CA LEU A 276 -22.13 -92.55 -21.89
C LEU A 276 -22.47 -91.14 -21.30
N LYS A 277 -23.33 -90.36 -21.98
CA LYS A 277 -23.83 -89.09 -21.53
C LYS A 277 -24.65 -89.13 -20.25
N ALA A 278 -25.43 -90.24 -20.09
CA ALA A 278 -26.15 -90.49 -18.87
C ALA A 278 -25.21 -90.77 -17.67
N LEU A 279 -24.07 -91.45 -17.89
CA LEU A 279 -23.01 -91.65 -16.88
C LEU A 279 -22.30 -90.34 -16.57
N GLU A 280 -21.95 -89.48 -17.55
CA GLU A 280 -21.37 -88.17 -17.28
C GLU A 280 -22.33 -87.24 -16.44
N ALA A 281 -23.65 -87.36 -16.77
CA ALA A 281 -24.64 -86.61 -15.97
C ALA A 281 -24.76 -87.11 -14.52
N MET A 282 -24.60 -88.40 -14.33
CA MET A 282 -24.60 -89.03 -13.02
C MET A 282 -23.35 -88.71 -12.21
N GLU A 283 -22.19 -88.60 -12.82
CA GLU A 283 -20.94 -88.12 -12.24
C GLU A 283 -21.10 -86.72 -11.72
N LYS A 284 -21.65 -85.83 -12.46
CA LYS A 284 -21.93 -84.41 -12.05
C LYS A 284 -22.94 -84.33 -10.92
N VAL A 285 -23.88 -85.19 -10.85
CA VAL A 285 -24.87 -85.31 -9.75
C VAL A 285 -24.22 -85.88 -8.51
N ALA A 286 -23.28 -86.85 -8.64
CA ALA A 286 -22.53 -87.40 -7.55
C ALA A 286 -21.52 -86.46 -6.91
N ASP A 287 -20.94 -85.50 -7.71
CA ASP A 287 -19.99 -84.51 -7.22
C ASP A 287 -20.70 -83.29 -6.57
N GLY A 288 -22.00 -83.22 -6.61
CA GLY A 288 -22.82 -82.20 -5.94
C GLY A 288 -22.91 -82.44 -4.43
N LYS A 289 -22.73 -81.36 -3.62
CA LYS A 289 -22.80 -81.34 -2.17
C LYS A 289 -24.21 -81.66 -1.58
N ALA A 290 -25.12 -82.33 -2.35
CA ALA A 290 -26.48 -82.61 -1.92
C ALA A 290 -26.62 -84.00 -1.29
N THR A 291 -27.14 -84.10 -0.04
CA THR A 291 -27.30 -85.27 0.78
C THR A 291 -28.52 -86.15 0.39
N LYS A 292 -29.28 -85.77 -0.62
CA LYS A 292 -30.43 -86.60 -1.12
C LYS A 292 -30.39 -86.67 -2.65
N ILE A 293 -30.19 -87.84 -3.17
CA ILE A 293 -30.23 -88.14 -4.61
C ILE A 293 -31.59 -88.83 -4.87
N ILE A 294 -32.42 -88.21 -5.65
CA ILE A 294 -33.68 -88.79 -6.18
C ILE A 294 -33.36 -89.35 -7.56
N ILE A 295 -33.32 -90.68 -7.68
CA ILE A 295 -33.05 -91.39 -8.95
C ILE A 295 -34.38 -91.73 -9.59
N PRO A 296 -34.67 -91.24 -10.87
CA PRO A 296 -35.85 -91.73 -11.56
C PRO A 296 -35.83 -93.28 -11.77
N SER A 297 -36.97 -93.86 -11.73
CA SER A 297 -37.14 -95.32 -11.77
C SER A 297 -36.55 -95.99 -13.00
N GLU A 298 -36.40 -95.27 -14.13
CA GLU A 298 -35.86 -95.78 -15.36
C GLU A 298 -34.30 -95.92 -15.36
N LEU A 299 -33.63 -95.39 -14.41
CA LEU A 299 -32.17 -95.44 -14.28
C LEU A 299 -31.71 -96.31 -13.07
N GLN A 300 -32.61 -96.92 -12.33
CA GLN A 300 -32.28 -97.73 -11.19
C GLN A 300 -31.35 -98.95 -11.44
N GLY A 301 -31.38 -99.48 -12.65
CA GLY A 301 -30.51 -100.55 -13.05
C GLY A 301 -29.05 -100.20 -13.25
N LEU A 302 -28.78 -98.92 -13.67
CA LEU A 302 -27.42 -98.36 -13.80
C LEU A 302 -26.88 -97.75 -12.44
N ALA A 303 -27.77 -97.24 -11.63
CA ALA A 303 -27.41 -96.70 -10.31
C ALA A 303 -26.99 -97.80 -9.34
N GLY A 304 -27.59 -98.99 -9.45
CA GLY A 304 -27.23 -100.18 -8.71
C GLY A 304 -25.82 -100.71 -8.96
N LEU A 305 -25.41 -100.67 -10.24
CA LEU A 305 -24.06 -101.07 -10.64
C LEU A 305 -22.97 -99.97 -10.19
N ALA A 306 -23.30 -98.65 -10.17
CA ALA A 306 -22.40 -97.65 -9.69
C ALA A 306 -22.25 -97.63 -8.20
N ALA A 307 -23.31 -97.96 -7.41
CA ALA A 307 -23.28 -98.11 -5.97
C ALA A 307 -22.46 -99.29 -5.54
N SER A 308 -22.55 -100.44 -6.22
CA SER A 308 -21.75 -101.63 -5.93
C SER A 308 -20.27 -101.42 -6.32
N ALA A 309 -19.91 -100.64 -7.30
CA ALA A 309 -18.52 -100.29 -7.62
C ALA A 309 -17.90 -99.39 -6.49
N LYS A 310 -18.66 -98.40 -5.97
CA LYS A 310 -18.18 -97.54 -4.91
C LYS A 310 -17.89 -98.29 -3.59
N THR A 311 -18.67 -99.32 -3.18
CA THR A 311 -18.44 -100.15 -1.98
C THR A 311 -17.22 -101.09 -2.10
N VAL A 312 -16.72 -101.35 -3.32
CA VAL A 312 -15.50 -102.13 -3.54
C VAL A 312 -14.21 -101.29 -3.41
N PHE A 313 -14.32 -99.96 -3.64
CA PHE A 313 -13.16 -99.06 -3.58
C PHE A 313 -13.00 -98.31 -2.23
N ASP A 314 -13.98 -98.33 -1.32
CA ASP A 314 -13.97 -97.58 -0.03
C ASP A 314 -13.63 -98.50 1.20
N THR A 315 -12.92 -99.63 0.98
CA THR A 315 -12.33 -100.40 2.04
C THR A 315 -10.83 -100.21 2.08
N GLU A 316 -10.40 -99.21 2.86
CA GLU A 316 -9.10 -98.96 3.49
C GLU A 316 -9.05 -97.45 3.78
N ASP A 317 -8.88 -96.91 4.93
CA ASP A 317 -8.30 -97.38 6.19
C ASP A 317 -8.80 -96.47 7.35
N PRO A 318 -8.90 -97.01 8.53
CA PRO A 318 -9.16 -96.20 9.74
C PRO A 318 -7.81 -95.89 10.44
N LYS A 319 -7.59 -94.66 10.83
CA LYS A 319 -6.70 -94.11 11.88
C LYS A 319 -6.14 -92.78 11.40
N ALA A 320 -5.95 -91.74 12.17
CA ALA A 320 -5.95 -91.57 13.61
C ALA A 320 -5.83 -90.03 13.86
N GLU A 321 -6.31 -89.61 15.01
CA GLU A 321 -6.08 -88.42 15.77
C GLU A 321 -6.64 -87.12 15.27
#